data_3deeef6b43572f376359f70237d6c1b4
#
_entry.id   3deeef6b43572f376359f70237d6c1b4
#
_cell.length_a   1.000
_cell.length_b   1.000
_cell.length_c   1.000
_cell.angle_alpha   90.00
_cell.angle_beta   90.00
_cell.angle_gamma   90.00
#
_symmetry.space_group_name_H-M   'P 1'
#
loop_
_entity.id
_entity.type
_entity.pdbx_description
1 polymer ?
#
loop_
_entity_poly.entity_id
_entity_poly.type
_entity_poly.pdbx_seq_one_letter_code
_entity_poly.pdbx_strand_id
1 'polypeptide(L)'
;MTTFDFSTQFSTAVLQWFDKNGRKNLPWQHDITAYRVWLSEIMLQQTQVKTVIPYFLAFTEKFPTVEQLAQAPIDDVLHLWAGLGYYARARNLHACAKKIVSDYNSKFPHSVEELVELPGIGRSTAGAICSIVWNKPAAILDGNVKRVLARFKAVEGWPGQTATAKTLWTLAESLTPDTTLDNSPGDYTQAMMDLGATVCTRSKPKCDECPLSSQCMAFSQGNPTDYPGKKPKKTIPVRAVKMLMIQNPDGEFLLEQRPSQGIWGGLWSFLETPIEQD
;
A
#
# COMPACT_ATOMS: atom_id res chain seq x y z
N MET A 1 23.23 -7.09 -25.69
CA MET A 1 23.02 -6.48 -24.36
C MET A 1 22.78 -7.58 -23.36
N THR A 2 23.60 -7.69 -22.33
CA THR A 2 23.39 -8.66 -21.25
C THR A 2 22.23 -8.20 -20.37
N THR A 3 21.58 -9.11 -19.66
CA THR A 3 20.47 -8.80 -18.74
C THR A 3 20.86 -7.78 -17.66
N PHE A 4 22.12 -7.77 -17.24
CA PHE A 4 22.69 -6.84 -16.27
C PHE A 4 22.72 -5.37 -16.80
N ASP A 5 23.11 -5.17 -18.05
CA ASP A 5 23.16 -3.84 -18.68
C ASP A 5 21.76 -3.19 -18.76
N PHE A 6 20.73 -3.98 -19.09
CA PHE A 6 19.36 -3.50 -19.20
C PHE A 6 18.76 -3.08 -17.85
N SER A 7 18.98 -3.86 -16.80
CA SER A 7 18.52 -3.54 -15.43
C SER A 7 19.16 -2.25 -14.90
N THR A 8 20.44 -2.10 -15.12
CA THR A 8 21.20 -0.91 -14.71
C THR A 8 20.72 0.34 -15.44
N GLN A 9 20.46 0.25 -16.75
CA GLN A 9 19.92 1.38 -17.52
C GLN A 9 18.52 1.78 -17.02
N PHE A 10 17.66 0.83 -16.72
CA PHE A 10 16.32 1.07 -16.19
C PHE A 10 16.39 1.78 -14.83
N SER A 11 17.11 1.22 -13.87
CA SER A 11 17.21 1.78 -12.52
C SER A 11 17.89 3.15 -12.53
N THR A 12 18.94 3.35 -13.31
CA THR A 12 19.61 4.64 -13.47
C THR A 12 18.66 5.71 -14.03
N ALA A 13 17.89 5.40 -15.07
CA ALA A 13 16.93 6.36 -15.64
C ALA A 13 15.85 6.77 -14.63
N VAL A 14 15.34 5.81 -13.84
CA VAL A 14 14.34 6.06 -12.80
C VAL A 14 14.93 6.91 -11.67
N LEU A 15 16.12 6.62 -11.20
CA LEU A 15 16.79 7.36 -10.12
C LEU A 15 17.15 8.78 -10.55
N GLN A 16 17.72 8.98 -11.75
CA GLN A 16 18.00 10.31 -12.28
C GLN A 16 16.75 11.19 -12.42
N TRP A 17 15.61 10.56 -12.79
CA TRP A 17 14.34 11.26 -12.81
C TRP A 17 13.88 11.61 -11.39
N PHE A 18 14.00 10.68 -10.44
CA PHE A 18 13.59 10.89 -9.06
C PHE A 18 14.37 12.00 -8.37
N ASP A 19 15.66 12.13 -8.66
CA ASP A 19 16.49 13.21 -8.11
C ASP A 19 15.93 14.59 -8.42
N LYS A 20 15.39 14.75 -9.62
CA LYS A 20 14.86 16.04 -10.12
C LYS A 20 13.38 16.25 -9.82
N ASN A 21 12.58 15.18 -9.84
CA ASN A 21 11.12 15.27 -9.89
C ASN A 21 10.43 14.52 -8.74
N GLY A 22 11.16 13.72 -7.95
CA GLY A 22 10.62 12.92 -6.87
C GLY A 22 10.08 13.77 -5.72
N ARG A 23 9.06 13.27 -5.05
CA ARG A 23 8.52 13.89 -3.83
C ARG A 23 9.46 13.57 -2.66
N LYS A 24 10.07 14.58 -2.07
CA LYS A 24 11.07 14.43 -0.99
C LYS A 24 10.61 15.07 0.34
N ASN A 25 9.39 15.63 0.38
CA ASN A 25 8.88 16.39 1.53
C ASN A 25 7.60 15.78 2.13
N LEU A 26 7.41 14.46 1.99
CA LEU A 26 6.28 13.79 2.64
C LEU A 26 6.61 13.54 4.11
N PRO A 27 5.64 13.64 5.05
CA PRO A 27 5.91 13.54 6.50
C PRO A 27 6.62 12.27 6.93
N TRP A 28 6.44 11.17 6.22
CA TRP A 28 7.08 9.88 6.52
C TRP A 28 8.46 9.71 5.89
N GLN A 29 8.92 10.68 5.09
CA GLN A 29 10.27 10.73 4.52
C GLN A 29 11.25 11.49 5.42
N HIS A 30 10.75 12.11 6.50
CA HIS A 30 11.54 12.71 7.56
C HIS A 30 11.58 11.79 8.77
N ASP A 31 12.70 11.77 9.50
CA ASP A 31 12.91 10.89 10.67
C ASP A 31 12.56 9.43 10.36
N ILE A 32 13.20 8.87 9.34
CA ILE A 32 12.93 7.53 8.84
C ILE A 32 13.17 6.49 9.94
N THR A 33 12.08 5.83 10.36
CA THR A 33 12.11 4.68 11.26
C THR A 33 11.23 3.57 10.70
N ALA A 34 11.48 2.32 11.09
CA ALA A 34 10.66 1.19 10.66
C ALA A 34 9.18 1.39 11.01
N TYR A 35 8.90 1.94 12.19
CA TYR A 35 7.53 2.27 12.62
C TYR A 35 6.85 3.28 11.70
N ARG A 36 7.51 4.40 11.39
CA ARG A 36 6.93 5.47 10.55
C ARG A 36 6.74 5.03 9.11
N VAL A 37 7.71 4.31 8.54
CA VAL A 37 7.59 3.76 7.18
C VAL A 37 6.47 2.74 7.11
N TRP A 38 6.44 1.76 8.02
CA TRP A 38 5.36 0.78 8.08
C TRP A 38 3.98 1.41 8.21
N LEU A 39 3.81 2.38 9.12
CA LEU A 39 2.55 3.10 9.33
C LEU A 39 2.09 3.78 8.04
N SER A 40 2.97 4.51 7.36
CA SER A 40 2.65 5.18 6.09
C SER A 40 2.30 4.18 5.00
N GLU A 41 3.04 3.09 4.86
CA GLU A 41 2.78 2.04 3.85
C GLU A 41 1.39 1.41 4.04
N ILE A 42 0.98 1.13 5.28
CA ILE A 42 -0.36 0.60 5.57
C ILE A 42 -1.45 1.65 5.28
N MET A 43 -1.23 2.91 5.62
CA MET A 43 -2.19 3.99 5.36
C MET A 43 -2.34 4.27 3.85
N LEU A 44 -1.27 4.16 3.08
CA LEU A 44 -1.24 4.41 1.64
C LEU A 44 -1.87 3.28 0.81
N GLN A 45 -2.13 2.11 1.40
CA GLN A 45 -2.84 1.04 0.68
C GLN A 45 -4.22 1.53 0.21
N GLN A 46 -4.41 1.68 -1.11
CA GLN A 46 -5.63 2.14 -1.75
C GLN A 46 -6.11 3.54 -1.31
N THR A 47 -5.24 4.37 -0.75
CA THR A 47 -5.54 5.72 -0.30
C THR A 47 -4.55 6.72 -0.90
N GLN A 48 -5.02 7.90 -1.29
CA GLN A 48 -4.18 8.93 -1.88
C GLN A 48 -3.30 9.63 -0.83
N VAL A 49 -2.09 10.03 -1.20
CA VAL A 49 -1.12 10.73 -0.35
C VAL A 49 -1.72 11.91 0.38
N LYS A 50 -2.43 12.80 -0.33
CA LYS A 50 -3.06 14.00 0.27
C LYS A 50 -4.06 13.67 1.38
N THR A 51 -4.73 12.52 1.27
CA THR A 51 -5.66 12.04 2.30
C THR A 51 -4.91 11.46 3.48
N VAL A 52 -3.80 10.76 3.25
CA VAL A 52 -3.02 10.09 4.31
C VAL A 52 -2.27 11.09 5.20
N ILE A 53 -1.78 12.19 4.66
CA ILE A 53 -0.95 13.15 5.41
C ILE A 53 -1.56 13.54 6.77
N PRO A 54 -2.79 14.07 6.88
CA PRO A 54 -3.35 14.46 8.17
C PRO A 54 -3.53 13.26 9.13
N TYR A 55 -3.86 12.09 8.63
CA TYR A 55 -3.99 10.88 9.45
C TYR A 55 -2.63 10.43 9.99
N PHE A 56 -1.61 10.43 9.17
CA PHE A 56 -0.25 10.06 9.57
C PHE A 56 0.26 10.97 10.69
N LEU A 57 0.07 12.27 10.56
CA LEU A 57 0.47 13.25 11.58
C LEU A 57 -0.28 13.03 12.90
N ALA A 58 -1.61 12.89 12.85
CA ALA A 58 -2.41 12.61 14.04
C ALA A 58 -2.04 11.29 14.72
N PHE A 59 -1.77 10.24 13.92
CA PHE A 59 -1.32 8.95 14.47
C PHE A 59 0.05 9.01 15.13
N THR A 60 1.01 9.68 14.49
CA THR A 60 2.36 9.80 15.06
C THR A 60 2.44 10.74 16.25
N GLU A 61 1.51 11.68 16.37
CA GLU A 61 1.33 12.51 17.56
C GLU A 61 0.72 11.69 18.73
N LYS A 62 -0.36 10.95 18.47
CA LYS A 62 -1.07 10.17 19.50
C LYS A 62 -0.32 8.89 19.89
N PHE A 63 0.30 8.22 18.93
CA PHE A 63 1.04 6.97 19.07
C PHE A 63 2.45 7.10 18.48
N PRO A 64 3.36 7.85 19.10
CA PRO A 64 4.71 8.09 18.58
C PRO A 64 5.59 6.83 18.48
N THR A 65 5.24 5.74 19.17
CA THR A 65 5.98 4.49 19.14
C THR A 65 5.07 3.28 18.91
N VAL A 66 5.66 2.15 18.50
CA VAL A 66 4.92 0.89 18.28
C VAL A 66 4.33 0.36 19.59
N GLU A 67 4.99 0.59 20.72
CA GLU A 67 4.53 0.19 22.05
C GLU A 67 3.26 0.95 22.45
N GLN A 68 3.23 2.26 22.23
CA GLN A 68 2.05 3.07 22.53
C GLN A 68 0.86 2.67 21.65
N LEU A 69 1.12 2.39 20.37
CA LEU A 69 0.08 1.86 19.48
C LEU A 69 -0.41 0.49 19.95
N ALA A 70 0.50 -0.42 20.35
CA ALA A 70 0.14 -1.76 20.82
C ALA A 70 -0.69 -1.75 22.11
N GLN A 71 -0.41 -0.81 23.03
CA GLN A 71 -1.10 -0.68 24.30
C GLN A 71 -2.45 0.05 24.22
N ALA A 72 -2.67 0.79 23.14
CA ALA A 72 -3.90 1.54 22.95
C ALA A 72 -5.13 0.64 22.88
N PRO A 73 -6.29 1.05 23.39
CA PRO A 73 -7.56 0.41 23.08
C PRO A 73 -7.80 0.41 21.57
N ILE A 74 -8.35 -0.68 21.05
CA ILE A 74 -8.64 -0.76 19.59
C ILE A 74 -9.60 0.34 19.13
N ASP A 75 -10.52 0.77 19.98
CA ASP A 75 -11.47 1.82 19.66
C ASP A 75 -10.79 3.19 19.44
N ASP A 76 -9.73 3.50 20.19
CA ASP A 76 -8.92 4.71 19.99
C ASP A 76 -8.23 4.68 18.61
N VAL A 77 -7.70 3.51 18.23
CA VAL A 77 -7.07 3.31 16.92
C VAL A 77 -8.08 3.46 15.80
N LEU A 78 -9.27 2.85 15.95
CA LEU A 78 -10.36 2.94 14.95
C LEU A 78 -10.93 4.35 14.87
N HIS A 79 -11.01 5.07 15.97
CA HIS A 79 -11.44 6.47 16.01
C HIS A 79 -10.52 7.36 15.17
N LEU A 80 -9.21 7.28 15.40
CA LEU A 80 -8.23 8.03 14.58
C LEU A 80 -8.20 7.59 13.11
N TRP A 81 -8.63 6.34 12.81
CA TRP A 81 -8.70 5.83 11.45
C TRP A 81 -10.00 6.22 10.73
N ALA A 82 -10.99 6.80 11.47
CA ALA A 82 -12.30 7.10 10.93
C ALA A 82 -12.21 8.02 9.70
N GLY A 83 -12.87 7.63 8.61
CA GLY A 83 -12.82 8.34 7.33
C GLY A 83 -11.74 7.83 6.35
N LEU A 84 -10.70 7.14 6.80
CA LEU A 84 -9.66 6.58 5.91
C LEU A 84 -10.15 5.32 5.15
N GLY A 85 -11.19 4.66 5.67
CA GLY A 85 -11.79 3.47 5.08
C GLY A 85 -10.96 2.18 5.24
N TYR A 86 -11.51 1.05 4.77
CA TYR A 86 -10.83 -0.25 4.86
C TYR A 86 -10.33 -0.57 6.27
N TYR A 87 -11.21 -0.54 7.26
CA TYR A 87 -10.90 -0.68 8.69
C TYR A 87 -10.15 -1.97 9.06
N ALA A 88 -10.18 -2.99 8.22
CA ALA A 88 -9.34 -4.17 8.38
C ALA A 88 -7.84 -3.81 8.43
N ARG A 89 -7.41 -2.74 7.75
CA ARG A 89 -6.03 -2.25 7.82
C ARG A 89 -5.69 -1.75 9.23
N ALA A 90 -6.58 -0.98 9.85
CA ALA A 90 -6.38 -0.48 11.21
C ALA A 90 -6.32 -1.63 12.24
N ARG A 91 -7.21 -2.63 12.11
CA ARG A 91 -7.17 -3.81 12.97
C ARG A 91 -5.90 -4.62 12.81
N ASN A 92 -5.47 -4.85 11.56
CA ASN A 92 -4.22 -5.54 11.29
C ASN A 92 -3.01 -4.72 11.75
N LEU A 93 -3.04 -3.39 11.58
CA LEU A 93 -2.01 -2.49 12.10
C LEU A 93 -1.86 -2.66 13.63
N HIS A 94 -2.96 -2.63 14.35
CA HIS A 94 -2.96 -2.80 15.81
C HIS A 94 -2.51 -4.20 16.24
N ALA A 95 -3.00 -5.26 15.58
CA ALA A 95 -2.56 -6.64 15.83
C ALA A 95 -1.06 -6.82 15.52
N CYS A 96 -0.57 -6.20 14.45
CA CYS A 96 0.84 -6.20 14.08
C CYS A 96 1.69 -5.49 15.14
N ALA A 97 1.27 -4.32 15.63
CA ALA A 97 1.96 -3.61 16.72
C ALA A 97 2.10 -4.48 17.95
N LYS A 98 1.02 -5.15 18.37
CA LYS A 98 1.04 -6.08 19.51
C LYS A 98 2.03 -7.23 19.29
N LYS A 99 2.04 -7.82 18.09
CA LYS A 99 2.96 -8.91 17.77
C LYS A 99 4.42 -8.43 17.74
N ILE A 100 4.70 -7.23 17.24
CA ILE A 100 6.06 -6.67 17.26
C ILE A 100 6.53 -6.46 18.71
N VAL A 101 5.67 -5.99 19.59
CA VAL A 101 6.01 -5.79 21.01
C VAL A 101 6.23 -7.12 21.72
N SER A 102 5.31 -8.11 21.54
CA SER A 102 5.38 -9.38 22.26
C SER A 102 6.48 -10.32 21.74
N ASP A 103 6.59 -10.47 20.43
CA ASP A 103 7.40 -11.53 19.82
C ASP A 103 8.79 -11.02 19.39
N TYR A 104 8.94 -9.70 19.18
CA TYR A 104 10.17 -9.09 18.66
C TYR A 104 10.75 -8.01 19.57
N ASN A 105 10.32 -7.92 20.85
CA ASN A 105 10.82 -6.94 21.81
C ASN A 105 10.80 -5.50 21.26
N SER A 106 9.70 -5.09 20.63
CA SER A 106 9.48 -3.79 19.98
C SER A 106 10.42 -3.48 18.81
N LYS A 107 11.16 -4.43 18.29
CA LYS A 107 12.06 -4.27 17.15
C LYS A 107 11.44 -4.87 15.90
N PHE A 108 11.38 -4.11 14.82
CA PHE A 108 10.90 -4.64 13.55
C PHE A 108 11.90 -5.68 13.00
N PRO A 109 11.41 -6.81 12.47
CA PRO A 109 12.25 -7.76 11.72
C PRO A 109 12.91 -7.09 10.52
N HIS A 110 14.11 -7.54 10.15
CA HIS A 110 14.94 -6.90 9.13
C HIS A 110 14.97 -7.67 7.80
N SER A 111 14.10 -8.66 7.61
CA SER A 111 13.99 -9.44 6.37
C SER A 111 12.57 -9.42 5.83
N VAL A 112 12.43 -9.60 4.52
CA VAL A 112 11.12 -9.69 3.86
C VAL A 112 10.36 -10.91 4.38
N GLU A 113 11.05 -12.02 4.57
CA GLU A 113 10.51 -13.29 5.03
C GLU A 113 9.86 -13.18 6.41
N GLU A 114 10.51 -12.50 7.34
CA GLU A 114 9.97 -12.30 8.69
C GLU A 114 8.84 -11.24 8.70
N LEU A 115 9.00 -10.17 7.94
CA LEU A 115 8.00 -9.10 7.88
C LEU A 115 6.65 -9.58 7.32
N VAL A 116 6.63 -10.52 6.36
CA VAL A 116 5.37 -11.03 5.79
C VAL A 116 4.58 -11.91 6.76
N GLU A 117 5.19 -12.41 7.83
CA GLU A 117 4.53 -13.15 8.91
C GLU A 117 3.74 -12.22 9.86
N LEU A 118 3.91 -10.91 9.71
CA LEU A 118 3.22 -9.91 10.52
C LEU A 118 1.83 -9.57 9.94
N PRO A 119 0.81 -9.38 10.78
CA PRO A 119 -0.54 -9.07 10.33
C PRO A 119 -0.61 -7.85 9.41
N GLY A 120 -1.18 -8.02 8.22
CA GLY A 120 -1.39 -6.93 7.26
C GLY A 120 -0.17 -6.50 6.45
N ILE A 121 0.99 -7.13 6.65
CA ILE A 121 2.20 -6.90 5.86
C ILE A 121 2.30 -7.94 4.75
N GLY A 122 2.06 -7.51 3.51
CA GLY A 122 2.30 -8.35 2.34
C GLY A 122 3.71 -8.14 1.78
N ARG A 123 4.12 -9.00 0.85
CA ARG A 123 5.45 -9.00 0.24
C ARG A 123 5.91 -7.61 -0.25
N SER A 124 5.03 -6.85 -0.91
CA SER A 124 5.35 -5.51 -1.40
C SER A 124 5.60 -4.50 -0.27
N THR A 125 4.78 -4.54 0.79
CA THR A 125 4.97 -3.70 1.98
C THR A 125 6.25 -4.08 2.72
N ALA A 126 6.53 -5.38 2.88
CA ALA A 126 7.78 -5.86 3.46
C ALA A 126 9.00 -5.40 2.66
N GLY A 127 8.93 -5.49 1.33
CA GLY A 127 9.98 -4.99 0.44
C GLY A 127 10.21 -3.48 0.59
N ALA A 128 9.14 -2.68 0.68
CA ALA A 128 9.24 -1.24 0.89
C ALA A 128 9.90 -0.90 2.24
N ILE A 129 9.51 -1.58 3.31
CA ILE A 129 10.13 -1.41 4.63
C ILE A 129 11.62 -1.77 4.57
N CYS A 130 11.98 -2.93 4.00
CA CYS A 130 13.37 -3.38 3.90
C CYS A 130 14.23 -2.40 3.11
N SER A 131 13.74 -1.90 1.99
CA SER A 131 14.52 -0.99 1.14
C SER A 131 14.62 0.41 1.71
N ILE A 132 13.53 0.99 2.22
CA ILE A 132 13.51 2.37 2.70
C ILE A 132 14.24 2.52 4.05
N VAL A 133 14.04 1.56 4.97
CA VAL A 133 14.60 1.66 6.33
C VAL A 133 16.03 1.17 6.42
N TRP A 134 16.34 0.04 5.77
CA TRP A 134 17.65 -0.61 5.91
C TRP A 134 18.47 -0.62 4.64
N ASN A 135 18.00 0.07 3.60
CA ASN A 135 18.65 0.16 2.29
C ASN A 135 19.01 -1.22 1.70
N LYS A 136 18.17 -2.23 1.97
CA LYS A 136 18.33 -3.59 1.45
C LYS A 136 17.65 -3.73 0.09
N PRO A 137 18.26 -4.38 -0.90
CA PRO A 137 17.61 -4.70 -2.15
C PRO A 137 16.37 -5.55 -1.90
N ALA A 138 15.19 -5.01 -2.17
CA ALA A 138 13.93 -5.73 -2.04
C ALA A 138 12.92 -5.20 -3.07
N ALA A 139 12.43 -6.09 -3.91
CA ALA A 139 11.46 -5.72 -4.93
C ALA A 139 10.11 -5.37 -4.31
N ILE A 140 9.45 -4.36 -4.88
CA ILE A 140 8.08 -3.98 -4.56
C ILE A 140 7.17 -4.16 -5.76
N LEU A 141 5.89 -4.43 -5.51
CA LEU A 141 4.89 -4.58 -6.56
C LEU A 141 3.52 -4.09 -6.08
N ASP A 142 3.43 -2.81 -5.71
CA ASP A 142 2.19 -2.12 -5.38
C ASP A 142 1.35 -1.80 -6.64
N GLY A 143 0.23 -1.13 -6.50
CA GLY A 143 -0.63 -0.76 -7.62
C GLY A 143 0.03 0.19 -8.64
N ASN A 144 0.95 1.04 -8.20
CA ASN A 144 1.70 1.96 -9.06
C ASN A 144 2.77 1.21 -9.84
N VAL A 145 3.58 0.43 -9.15
CA VAL A 145 4.66 -0.37 -9.75
C VAL A 145 4.11 -1.41 -10.72
N LYS A 146 3.02 -2.12 -10.36
CA LYS A 146 2.30 -3.02 -11.29
C LYS A 146 1.95 -2.33 -12.61
N ARG A 147 1.46 -1.11 -12.55
CA ARG A 147 1.08 -0.34 -13.75
C ARG A 147 2.29 0.09 -14.56
N VAL A 148 3.35 0.59 -13.90
CA VAL A 148 4.60 0.96 -14.58
C VAL A 148 5.18 -0.24 -15.31
N LEU A 149 5.38 -1.36 -14.62
CA LEU A 149 6.01 -2.55 -15.18
C LEU A 149 5.15 -3.24 -16.25
N ALA A 150 3.81 -3.29 -16.04
CA ALA A 150 2.90 -3.84 -17.04
C ALA A 150 2.97 -3.04 -18.36
N ARG A 151 3.04 -1.71 -18.29
CA ARG A 151 3.21 -0.85 -19.48
C ARG A 151 4.59 -0.95 -20.08
N PHE A 152 5.61 -0.96 -19.25
CA PHE A 152 6.99 -0.99 -19.69
C PHE A 152 7.29 -2.22 -20.57
N LYS A 153 6.77 -3.40 -20.19
CA LYS A 153 6.93 -4.66 -20.93
C LYS A 153 5.66 -5.14 -21.65
N ALA A 154 4.63 -4.31 -21.77
CA ALA A 154 3.34 -4.66 -22.35
C ALA A 154 2.79 -6.00 -21.81
N VAL A 155 2.87 -6.20 -20.48
CA VAL A 155 2.42 -7.44 -19.84
C VAL A 155 0.90 -7.50 -19.87
N GLU A 156 0.37 -8.48 -20.57
CA GLU A 156 -1.06 -8.70 -20.75
C GLU A 156 -1.72 -9.27 -19.48
N GLY A 157 -3.04 -9.13 -19.40
CA GLY A 157 -3.85 -9.69 -18.34
C GLY A 157 -4.01 -8.77 -17.12
N TRP A 158 -4.92 -9.21 -16.25
CA TRP A 158 -5.18 -8.49 -15.02
C TRP A 158 -4.14 -8.84 -13.93
N PRO A 159 -3.48 -7.87 -13.28
CA PRO A 159 -2.43 -8.14 -12.27
C PRO A 159 -2.90 -8.92 -11.02
N GLY A 160 -4.19 -9.15 -10.85
CA GLY A 160 -4.73 -10.01 -9.80
C GLY A 160 -4.83 -11.49 -10.20
N GLN A 161 -4.52 -11.85 -11.44
CA GLN A 161 -4.36 -13.25 -11.86
C GLN A 161 -2.97 -13.74 -11.47
N THR A 162 -2.90 -14.98 -10.95
CA THR A 162 -1.65 -15.56 -10.45
C THR A 162 -0.52 -15.56 -11.50
N ALA A 163 -0.82 -15.92 -12.74
CA ALA A 163 0.18 -15.95 -13.83
C ALA A 163 0.72 -14.53 -14.11
N THR A 164 -0.16 -13.54 -14.29
CA THR A 164 0.22 -12.14 -14.54
C THR A 164 0.99 -11.56 -13.35
N ALA A 165 0.54 -11.83 -12.12
CA ALA A 165 1.24 -11.41 -10.91
C ALA A 165 2.65 -12.00 -10.83
N LYS A 166 2.82 -13.29 -11.14
CA LYS A 166 4.14 -13.95 -11.17
C LYS A 166 5.07 -13.29 -12.17
N THR A 167 4.62 -13.04 -13.40
CA THR A 167 5.41 -12.34 -14.42
C THR A 167 5.85 -10.96 -13.94
N LEU A 168 4.94 -10.19 -13.33
CA LEU A 168 5.25 -8.86 -12.82
C LEU A 168 6.22 -8.90 -11.64
N TRP A 169 6.13 -9.90 -10.76
CA TRP A 169 7.09 -10.09 -9.67
C TRP A 169 8.48 -10.43 -10.20
N THR A 170 8.60 -11.38 -11.13
CA THR A 170 9.89 -11.71 -11.77
C THR A 170 10.50 -10.48 -12.42
N LEU A 171 9.69 -9.65 -13.08
CA LEU A 171 10.16 -8.40 -13.68
C LEU A 171 10.59 -7.38 -12.63
N ALA A 172 9.82 -7.22 -11.55
CA ALA A 172 10.18 -6.32 -10.44
C ALA A 172 11.52 -6.72 -9.81
N GLU A 173 11.71 -8.01 -9.56
CA GLU A 173 12.96 -8.56 -9.00
C GLU A 173 14.15 -8.32 -9.92
N SER A 174 13.98 -8.56 -11.23
CA SER A 174 15.05 -8.39 -12.21
C SER A 174 15.46 -6.93 -12.44
N LEU A 175 14.62 -5.97 -12.10
CA LEU A 175 14.85 -4.53 -12.27
C LEU A 175 15.20 -3.81 -10.97
N THR A 176 15.08 -4.49 -9.82
CA THR A 176 15.49 -3.93 -8.53
C THR A 176 17.01 -3.88 -8.48
N PRO A 177 17.62 -2.69 -8.28
CA PRO A 177 19.07 -2.57 -8.23
C PRO A 177 19.63 -3.24 -6.96
N ASP A 178 20.81 -3.77 -7.09
CA ASP A 178 21.57 -4.25 -5.96
C ASP A 178 22.41 -3.09 -5.34
N THR A 179 22.95 -3.29 -4.14
CA THR A 179 23.73 -2.27 -3.41
C THR A 179 25.14 -2.03 -3.93
N THR A 180 25.58 -2.76 -4.94
CA THR A 180 26.97 -2.71 -5.45
C THR A 180 27.28 -1.47 -6.31
N LEU A 181 26.28 -0.73 -6.71
CA LEU A 181 26.41 0.49 -7.50
C LEU A 181 25.82 1.63 -6.67
N ASP A 182 26.41 2.75 -6.50
CA ASP A 182 25.96 3.98 -5.78
C ASP A 182 24.42 4.26 -5.77
N ASN A 183 23.64 3.22 -5.95
CA ASN A 183 22.19 3.20 -6.00
C ASN A 183 21.61 2.91 -4.62
N SER A 184 20.75 3.78 -4.14
CA SER A 184 19.95 3.54 -2.94
C SER A 184 18.72 2.69 -3.28
N PRO A 185 18.60 1.44 -2.80
CA PRO A 185 17.37 0.66 -2.92
C PRO A 185 16.14 1.38 -2.37
N GLY A 186 16.31 2.17 -1.31
CA GLY A 186 15.25 3.00 -0.74
C GLY A 186 14.78 4.08 -1.73
N ASP A 187 15.72 4.80 -2.35
CA ASP A 187 15.40 5.83 -3.34
C ASP A 187 14.75 5.23 -4.60
N TYR A 188 15.24 4.07 -5.05
CA TYR A 188 14.62 3.36 -6.16
C TYR A 188 13.18 2.94 -5.85
N THR A 189 12.93 2.42 -4.65
CA THR A 189 11.57 2.07 -4.19
C THR A 189 10.65 3.29 -4.20
N GLN A 190 11.08 4.41 -3.62
CA GLN A 190 10.34 5.67 -3.65
C GLN A 190 10.14 6.18 -5.10
N ALA A 191 11.17 6.12 -5.92
CA ALA A 191 11.13 6.54 -7.32
C ALA A 191 10.10 5.77 -8.13
N MET A 192 10.03 4.46 -7.98
CA MET A 192 9.07 3.60 -8.68
C MET A 192 7.62 3.89 -8.26
N MET A 193 7.38 4.12 -6.98
CA MET A 193 6.07 4.53 -6.47
C MET A 193 5.68 5.92 -7.00
N ASP A 194 6.61 6.88 -6.99
CA ASP A 194 6.39 8.23 -7.47
C ASP A 194 6.15 8.30 -8.97
N LEU A 195 6.96 7.60 -9.75
CA LEU A 195 6.78 7.51 -11.20
C LEU A 195 5.38 7.00 -11.57
N GLY A 196 4.93 5.96 -10.86
CA GLY A 196 3.57 5.45 -11.03
C GLY A 196 2.50 6.47 -10.60
N ALA A 197 2.70 7.18 -9.50
CA ALA A 197 1.70 8.09 -8.95
C ALA A 197 1.58 9.41 -9.74
N THR A 198 2.67 9.93 -10.32
CA THR A 198 2.72 11.29 -10.88
C THR A 198 2.87 11.35 -12.40
N VAL A 199 3.55 10.40 -13.02
CA VAL A 199 3.82 10.34 -14.47
C VAL A 199 3.03 9.22 -15.14
N CYS A 200 3.28 7.98 -14.78
CA CYS A 200 2.61 6.81 -15.35
C CYS A 200 1.22 6.61 -14.73
N THR A 201 0.38 7.64 -14.75
CA THR A 201 -0.95 7.64 -14.14
C THR A 201 -1.93 6.72 -14.87
N ARG A 202 -3.04 6.36 -14.19
CA ARG A 202 -3.97 5.33 -14.68
C ARG A 202 -4.59 5.67 -16.03
N SER A 203 -5.17 6.87 -16.17
CA SER A 203 -5.99 7.26 -17.32
C SER A 203 -5.33 8.25 -18.26
N LYS A 204 -4.39 9.05 -17.78
CA LYS A 204 -3.69 10.09 -18.55
C LYS A 204 -2.19 10.04 -18.23
N PRO A 205 -1.47 9.00 -18.68
CA PRO A 205 -0.02 8.93 -18.46
C PRO A 205 0.69 10.02 -19.25
N LYS A 206 1.68 10.65 -18.64
CA LYS A 206 2.53 11.68 -19.24
C LYS A 206 3.77 11.02 -19.85
N CYS A 207 3.57 10.31 -20.94
CA CYS A 207 4.62 9.47 -21.53
C CYS A 207 5.82 10.30 -22.02
N ASP A 208 5.60 11.54 -22.46
CA ASP A 208 6.67 12.44 -22.92
C ASP A 208 7.57 12.93 -21.76
N GLU A 209 7.06 12.93 -20.52
CA GLU A 209 7.83 13.26 -19.31
C GLU A 209 8.46 12.01 -18.65
N CYS A 210 8.17 10.81 -19.19
CA CYS A 210 8.56 9.55 -18.57
C CYS A 210 10.01 9.18 -18.88
N PRO A 211 10.87 8.91 -17.89
CA PRO A 211 12.27 8.51 -18.12
C PRO A 211 12.41 7.17 -18.85
N LEU A 212 11.34 6.39 -18.89
CA LEU A 212 11.29 5.07 -19.51
C LEU A 212 10.66 5.07 -20.91
N SER A 213 10.24 6.23 -21.43
CA SER A 213 9.45 6.33 -22.68
C SER A 213 10.11 5.67 -23.88
N SER A 214 11.43 5.86 -24.05
CA SER A 214 12.19 5.31 -25.18
C SER A 214 12.26 3.78 -25.23
N GLN A 215 12.05 3.13 -24.10
CA GLN A 215 12.11 1.66 -23.96
C GLN A 215 10.74 1.06 -23.58
N CYS A 216 9.70 1.88 -23.46
CA CYS A 216 8.38 1.44 -23.03
C CYS A 216 7.59 0.81 -24.18
N MET A 217 7.35 -0.50 -24.09
CA MET A 217 6.66 -1.25 -25.13
C MET A 217 5.22 -0.75 -25.35
N ALA A 218 4.45 -0.50 -24.28
CA ALA A 218 3.08 0.00 -24.41
C ALA A 218 3.02 1.40 -25.05
N PHE A 219 4.02 2.25 -24.79
CA PHE A 219 4.10 3.56 -25.42
C PHE A 219 4.46 3.44 -26.92
N SER A 220 5.43 2.60 -27.28
CA SER A 220 5.79 2.36 -28.67
C SER A 220 4.67 1.72 -29.50
N GLN A 221 3.77 0.97 -28.84
CA GLN A 221 2.55 0.41 -29.45
C GLN A 221 1.40 1.43 -29.57
N GLY A 222 1.54 2.62 -28.97
CA GLY A 222 0.52 3.67 -28.99
C GLY A 222 -0.68 3.46 -28.06
N ASN A 223 -0.65 2.44 -27.19
CA ASN A 223 -1.78 2.04 -26.35
C ASN A 223 -1.45 1.85 -24.85
N PRO A 224 -0.73 2.77 -24.16
CA PRO A 224 -0.29 2.58 -22.79
C PRO A 224 -1.45 2.39 -21.79
N THR A 225 -2.66 2.87 -22.10
CA THR A 225 -3.83 2.75 -21.21
C THR A 225 -4.50 1.38 -21.24
N ASP A 226 -4.15 0.52 -22.18
CA ASP A 226 -4.64 -0.86 -22.25
C ASP A 226 -3.96 -1.75 -21.21
N TYR A 227 -2.80 -1.30 -20.72
CA TYR A 227 -2.03 -2.00 -19.69
C TYR A 227 -2.10 -1.27 -18.32
N PRO A 228 -2.18 -2.06 -17.25
CA PRO A 228 -2.49 -3.49 -17.17
C PRO A 228 -3.93 -3.79 -17.56
N GLY A 229 -4.19 -5.04 -17.94
CA GLY A 229 -5.55 -5.52 -18.22
C GLY A 229 -6.50 -5.29 -17.04
N LYS A 230 -7.77 -5.09 -17.34
CA LYS A 230 -8.81 -4.74 -16.36
C LYS A 230 -9.25 -5.97 -15.55
N LYS A 231 -9.59 -5.73 -14.28
CA LYS A 231 -10.24 -6.75 -13.46
C LYS A 231 -11.56 -7.17 -14.11
N PRO A 232 -11.83 -8.49 -14.27
CA PRO A 232 -13.13 -8.96 -14.72
C PRO A 232 -14.26 -8.38 -13.84
N LYS A 233 -15.33 -7.93 -14.47
CA LYS A 233 -16.49 -7.42 -13.75
C LYS A 233 -17.14 -8.57 -12.99
N LYS A 234 -17.37 -8.39 -11.70
CA LYS A 234 -18.20 -9.30 -10.89
C LYS A 234 -19.52 -8.59 -10.58
N THR A 235 -20.61 -9.33 -10.62
CA THR A 235 -21.90 -8.83 -10.11
C THR A 235 -21.74 -8.64 -8.59
N ILE A 236 -22.02 -7.44 -8.12
CA ILE A 236 -21.99 -7.13 -6.69
C ILE A 236 -23.37 -7.51 -6.14
N PRO A 237 -23.46 -8.44 -5.18
CA PRO A 237 -24.72 -8.76 -4.55
C PRO A 237 -25.27 -7.53 -3.81
N VAL A 238 -26.54 -7.27 -3.97
CA VAL A 238 -27.27 -6.26 -3.19
C VAL A 238 -27.89 -6.96 -1.98
N ARG A 239 -27.58 -6.45 -0.79
CA ARG A 239 -28.16 -6.91 0.46
C ARG A 239 -28.99 -5.77 1.05
N ALA A 240 -30.28 -5.99 1.23
CA ALA A 240 -31.15 -5.11 1.97
C ALA A 240 -31.23 -5.55 3.44
N VAL A 241 -31.19 -4.59 4.35
CA VAL A 241 -31.31 -4.83 5.80
C VAL A 241 -32.21 -3.76 6.41
N LYS A 242 -32.91 -4.10 7.48
CA LYS A 242 -33.58 -3.13 8.36
C LYS A 242 -32.63 -2.81 9.51
N MET A 243 -32.48 -1.53 9.83
CA MET A 243 -31.75 -1.09 11.02
C MET A 243 -32.73 -0.56 12.04
N LEU A 244 -32.70 -1.13 13.25
CA LEU A 244 -33.57 -0.73 14.35
C LEU A 244 -32.88 0.36 15.17
N MET A 245 -33.44 1.56 15.16
CA MET A 245 -33.02 2.68 16.02
C MET A 245 -33.85 2.65 17.31
N ILE A 246 -33.35 1.99 18.34
CA ILE A 246 -34.00 1.88 19.63
C ILE A 246 -33.44 2.98 20.53
N GLN A 247 -34.27 3.86 21.04
CA GLN A 247 -33.89 4.95 21.90
C GLN A 247 -34.57 4.80 23.27
N ASN A 248 -33.81 5.06 24.34
CA ASN A 248 -34.33 5.10 25.68
C ASN A 248 -35.01 6.46 25.98
N PRO A 249 -35.70 6.61 27.13
CA PRO A 249 -36.33 7.88 27.51
C PRO A 249 -35.34 9.05 27.68
N ASP A 250 -34.06 8.77 27.94
CA ASP A 250 -33.00 9.78 28.11
C ASP A 250 -32.39 10.21 26.77
N GLY A 251 -32.85 9.66 25.63
CA GLY A 251 -32.38 10.01 24.30
C GLY A 251 -31.18 9.22 23.81
N GLU A 252 -30.70 8.23 24.53
CA GLU A 252 -29.58 7.38 24.15
C GLU A 252 -30.04 6.26 23.21
N PHE A 253 -29.18 5.90 22.24
CA PHE A 253 -29.44 4.83 21.27
C PHE A 253 -28.75 3.53 21.66
N LEU A 254 -29.48 2.41 21.48
CA LEU A 254 -28.91 1.08 21.61
C LEU A 254 -28.07 0.77 20.34
N LEU A 255 -26.80 0.50 20.54
CA LEU A 255 -25.86 0.06 19.51
C LEU A 255 -25.30 -1.32 19.85
N GLU A 256 -24.97 -2.10 18.82
CA GLU A 256 -24.22 -3.35 18.96
C GLU A 256 -22.87 -3.24 18.25
N GLN A 257 -21.86 -3.89 18.82
CA GLN A 257 -20.57 -4.02 18.15
C GLN A 257 -20.64 -5.14 17.13
N ARG A 258 -20.38 -4.80 15.86
CA ARG A 258 -20.38 -5.78 14.76
C ARG A 258 -19.28 -6.83 14.95
N PRO A 259 -19.50 -8.07 14.46
CA PRO A 259 -18.45 -9.08 14.43
C PRO A 259 -17.17 -8.53 13.79
N SER A 260 -16.00 -8.99 14.23
CA SER A 260 -14.71 -8.52 13.73
C SER A 260 -14.49 -8.77 12.24
N GLN A 261 -15.22 -9.74 11.65
CA GLN A 261 -15.18 -10.05 10.22
C GLN A 261 -16.44 -9.52 9.50
N GLY A 262 -16.32 -9.28 8.19
CA GLY A 262 -17.42 -8.82 7.35
C GLY A 262 -17.46 -7.31 7.12
N ILE A 263 -18.62 -6.82 6.65
CA ILE A 263 -18.83 -5.39 6.35
C ILE A 263 -18.80 -4.60 7.65
N TRP A 264 -17.95 -3.56 7.72
CA TRP A 264 -17.77 -2.71 8.90
C TRP A 264 -17.43 -3.47 10.20
N GLY A 265 -16.74 -4.61 10.07
CA GLY A 265 -16.39 -5.45 11.21
C GLY A 265 -15.71 -4.68 12.33
N GLY A 266 -16.14 -4.93 13.57
CA GLY A 266 -15.64 -4.30 14.80
C GLY A 266 -16.14 -2.87 15.04
N LEU A 267 -16.90 -2.27 14.13
CA LEU A 267 -17.55 -0.97 14.36
C LEU A 267 -18.89 -1.13 15.08
N TRP A 268 -19.35 -0.07 15.71
CA TRP A 268 -20.66 0.00 16.32
C TRP A 268 -21.73 0.36 15.28
N SER A 269 -22.86 -0.30 15.32
CA SER A 269 -24.00 -0.02 14.44
C SER A 269 -25.32 -0.19 15.19
N PHE A 270 -26.40 0.34 14.59
CA PHE A 270 -27.75 -0.06 14.99
C PHE A 270 -27.95 -1.55 14.73
N LEU A 271 -28.85 -2.20 15.48
CA LEU A 271 -29.16 -3.61 15.29
C LEU A 271 -29.72 -3.87 13.89
N GLU A 272 -29.14 -4.86 13.22
CA GLU A 272 -29.63 -5.30 11.89
C GLU A 272 -30.63 -6.44 12.04
N THR A 273 -31.75 -6.34 11.31
CA THR A 273 -32.67 -7.47 11.13
C THR A 273 -32.79 -7.81 9.64
N PRO A 274 -32.91 -9.10 9.30
CA PRO A 274 -33.25 -9.49 7.93
C PRO A 274 -34.55 -8.85 7.49
N ILE A 275 -34.63 -8.48 6.20
CA ILE A 275 -35.93 -8.18 5.59
C ILE A 275 -36.54 -9.55 5.28
N GLU A 276 -37.63 -9.92 5.95
CA GLU A 276 -38.42 -11.06 5.54
C GLU A 276 -38.89 -10.79 4.11
N GLN A 277 -38.57 -11.70 3.21
CA GLN A 277 -39.16 -11.69 1.86
C GLN A 277 -40.56 -12.32 2.03
N ASP A 278 -41.62 -11.49 1.84
CA ASP A 278 -43.00 -11.95 1.71
C ASP A 278 -43.14 -12.89 0.51
#